data_aa80b9f525a25335511bf30cbee76233
#
_entry.id   aa80b9f525a25335511bf30cbee76233
#
_cell.length_a   1.000
_cell.length_b   1.000
_cell.length_c   1.000
_cell.angle_alpha   90.00
_cell.angle_beta   90.00
_cell.angle_gamma   90.00
#
_symmetry.space_group_name_H-M   'P 1'
#
loop_
_entity.id
_entity.type
_entity.pdbx_description
1 polymer ?
#
loop_
_entity_poly.entity_id
_entity_poly.type
_entity_poly.pdbx_seq_one_letter_code
_entity_poly.pdbx_strand_id
1 'polypeptide(L)'
;MSEKLCRCRGRLPSSLREALLKLGAGEGARVVLECWPRLGPEVRGEIKALAYREDWVGDWLHMLKGGGARERALAAEVLGLLEVDRAAAPLLEALADGDEGVQMAAATALASIRDPRCLEPLALALAEPRRIPPARVAQVITAFGRQSIPHLVSALRAGPEEVALRAVEILGNLGEAGVLPVLGQCLESPSAALRAAAARALGDTGLEEAAEYLSSALGDPEPKVRAAAVLALGRLGRGEARPALEKAREDPAWEVRVCAEAALKAVGHLPHGNQHLPAR
;
A
#
# COMPACT_ATOMS: atom_id res chain seq x y z
N MET A 1 5.25 -22.41 27.01
CA MET A 1 6.22 -22.37 25.90
C MET A 1 6.52 -20.93 25.49
N SER A 2 5.53 -20.17 25.01
CA SER A 2 5.66 -18.79 24.54
C SER A 2 6.43 -17.88 25.50
N GLU A 3 6.11 -17.94 26.81
CA GLU A 3 6.75 -17.07 27.79
C GLU A 3 8.27 -17.31 27.92
N LYS A 4 8.70 -18.57 27.82
CA LYS A 4 10.13 -18.92 27.84
C LYS A 4 10.83 -18.50 26.54
N LEU A 5 10.17 -18.66 25.40
CA LEU A 5 10.70 -18.25 24.10
C LEU A 5 10.80 -16.73 24.02
N CYS A 6 9.79 -15.99 24.47
CA CYS A 6 9.78 -14.52 24.47
C CYS A 6 10.89 -13.88 25.33
N ARG A 7 11.42 -14.61 26.32
CA ARG A 7 12.53 -14.17 27.18
C ARG A 7 13.91 -14.58 26.64
N CYS A 8 13.95 -15.33 25.53
CA CYS A 8 15.19 -15.82 24.94
C CYS A 8 16.00 -14.65 24.36
N ARG A 9 17.23 -14.49 24.84
CA ARG A 9 18.23 -13.55 24.32
C ARG A 9 19.44 -14.33 23.82
N GLY A 10 19.92 -14.04 22.61
CA GLY A 10 21.02 -14.77 21.98
C GLY A 10 20.54 -16.03 21.25
N ARG A 11 21.22 -17.15 21.40
CA ARG A 11 20.88 -18.40 20.69
C ARG A 11 19.65 -19.11 21.25
N LEU A 12 18.93 -19.83 20.40
CA LEU A 12 17.80 -20.66 20.79
C LEU A 12 18.28 -21.86 21.62
N PRO A 13 17.91 -21.96 22.93
CA PRO A 13 18.31 -23.09 23.80
C PRO A 13 17.83 -24.43 23.24
N SER A 14 18.65 -25.48 23.39
CA SER A 14 18.30 -26.83 22.89
C SER A 14 16.96 -27.32 23.42
N SER A 15 16.67 -27.06 24.70
CA SER A 15 15.40 -27.42 25.35
C SER A 15 14.18 -26.73 24.71
N LEU A 16 14.31 -25.47 24.31
CA LEU A 16 13.24 -24.76 23.60
C LEU A 16 13.11 -25.22 22.15
N ARG A 17 14.23 -25.55 21.49
CA ARG A 17 14.21 -26.17 20.15
C ARG A 17 13.47 -27.52 20.16
N GLU A 18 13.81 -28.41 21.08
CA GLU A 18 13.12 -29.70 21.25
C GLU A 18 11.63 -29.52 21.55
N ALA A 19 11.31 -28.53 22.34
CA ALA A 19 9.94 -28.26 22.71
C ALA A 19 9.14 -27.68 21.50
N LEU A 20 9.74 -26.84 20.64
CA LEU A 20 9.13 -26.38 19.40
C LEU A 20 8.92 -27.55 18.42
N LEU A 21 9.90 -28.46 18.31
CA LEU A 21 9.79 -29.68 17.49
C LEU A 21 8.61 -30.55 17.91
N LYS A 22 8.39 -30.71 19.21
CA LYS A 22 7.25 -31.48 19.72
C LYS A 22 5.89 -30.85 19.44
N LEU A 23 5.82 -29.53 19.27
CA LEU A 23 4.59 -28.83 18.91
C LEU A 23 4.22 -29.02 17.42
N GLY A 24 5.21 -29.30 16.56
CA GLY A 24 5.01 -29.40 15.13
C GLY A 24 4.67 -28.05 14.47
N ALA A 25 4.39 -28.09 13.15
CA ALA A 25 4.19 -26.89 12.35
C ALA A 25 3.01 -26.02 12.80
N GLY A 26 1.85 -26.60 13.14
CA GLY A 26 0.64 -25.85 13.49
C GLY A 26 0.73 -25.07 14.81
N GLU A 27 0.98 -25.76 15.91
CA GLU A 27 1.14 -25.11 17.22
C GLU A 27 2.45 -24.33 17.31
N GLY A 28 3.51 -24.80 16.64
CA GLY A 28 4.76 -24.07 16.52
C GLY A 28 4.59 -22.71 15.86
N ALA A 29 3.78 -22.61 14.80
CA ALA A 29 3.45 -21.34 14.14
C ALA A 29 2.83 -20.33 15.11
N ARG A 30 1.84 -20.74 15.91
CA ARG A 30 1.20 -19.86 16.92
C ARG A 30 2.18 -19.31 17.93
N VAL A 31 3.03 -20.18 18.46
CA VAL A 31 4.08 -19.79 19.44
C VAL A 31 5.09 -18.83 18.80
N VAL A 32 5.49 -19.09 17.56
CA VAL A 32 6.42 -18.22 16.82
C VAL A 32 5.80 -16.85 16.58
N LEU A 33 4.56 -16.76 16.09
CA LEU A 33 3.87 -15.48 15.85
C LEU A 33 3.73 -14.66 17.14
N GLU A 34 3.31 -15.28 18.24
CA GLU A 34 3.16 -14.61 19.54
C GLU A 34 4.47 -14.01 20.06
N CYS A 35 5.56 -14.75 19.90
CA CYS A 35 6.85 -14.36 20.46
C CYS A 35 7.69 -13.47 19.53
N TRP A 36 7.46 -13.52 18.22
CA TRP A 36 8.32 -12.92 17.20
C TRP A 36 8.71 -11.47 17.44
N PRO A 37 7.78 -10.55 17.84
CA PRO A 37 8.13 -9.16 18.07
C PRO A 37 9.20 -8.96 19.17
N ARG A 38 9.32 -9.93 20.07
CA ARG A 38 10.22 -9.90 21.25
C ARG A 38 11.53 -10.65 21.01
N LEU A 39 11.63 -11.40 19.90
CA LEU A 39 12.81 -12.20 19.59
C LEU A 39 13.90 -11.36 18.94
N GLY A 40 15.14 -11.60 19.34
CA GLY A 40 16.32 -11.03 18.69
C GLY A 40 16.58 -11.66 17.31
N PRO A 41 17.38 -10.98 16.46
CA PRO A 41 17.65 -11.41 15.07
C PRO A 41 18.29 -12.82 15.01
N GLU A 42 19.16 -13.17 15.93
CA GLU A 42 19.80 -14.49 15.98
C GLU A 42 18.78 -15.62 16.19
N VAL A 43 17.87 -15.45 17.17
CA VAL A 43 16.82 -16.44 17.46
C VAL A 43 15.85 -16.56 16.29
N ARG A 44 15.49 -15.43 15.66
CA ARG A 44 14.65 -15.42 14.45
C ARG A 44 15.30 -16.22 13.32
N GLY A 45 16.61 -16.02 13.09
CA GLY A 45 17.38 -16.79 12.09
C GLY A 45 17.40 -18.28 12.38
N GLU A 46 17.59 -18.69 13.65
CA GLU A 46 17.56 -20.10 14.05
C GLU A 46 16.17 -20.73 13.88
N ILE A 47 15.09 -20.00 14.21
CA ILE A 47 13.71 -20.48 14.01
C ILE A 47 13.42 -20.63 12.51
N LYS A 48 13.84 -19.67 11.66
CA LYS A 48 13.72 -19.76 10.21
C LYS A 48 14.46 -20.99 9.67
N ALA A 49 15.71 -21.20 10.09
CA ALA A 49 16.49 -22.37 9.73
C ALA A 49 15.85 -23.69 10.19
N LEU A 50 15.26 -23.71 11.39
CA LEU A 50 14.54 -24.86 11.91
C LEU A 50 13.31 -25.18 11.06
N ALA A 51 12.51 -24.19 10.70
CA ALA A 51 11.32 -24.34 9.88
C ALA A 51 11.63 -24.93 8.49
N TYR A 52 12.76 -24.54 7.89
CA TYR A 52 13.21 -25.13 6.62
C TYR A 52 13.73 -26.55 6.78
N ARG A 53 14.49 -26.84 7.85
CA ARG A 53 15.09 -28.17 8.06
C ARG A 53 14.04 -29.24 8.38
N GLU A 54 13.02 -28.88 9.14
CA GLU A 54 11.93 -29.78 9.55
C GLU A 54 10.74 -29.77 8.57
N ASP A 55 10.91 -29.11 7.42
CA ASP A 55 9.88 -28.91 6.38
C ASP A 55 8.55 -28.29 6.86
N TRP A 56 8.56 -27.55 7.94
CA TRP A 56 7.37 -26.81 8.40
C TRP A 56 6.87 -25.82 7.35
N VAL A 57 7.78 -25.29 6.53
CA VAL A 57 7.39 -24.42 5.42
C VAL A 57 6.53 -25.19 4.40
N GLY A 58 6.83 -26.47 4.14
CA GLY A 58 5.98 -27.35 3.32
C GLY A 58 4.61 -27.58 3.94
N ASP A 59 4.58 -27.85 5.26
CA ASP A 59 3.32 -28.04 6.00
C ASP A 59 2.47 -26.78 5.98
N TRP A 60 3.05 -25.58 6.18
CA TRP A 60 2.32 -24.31 6.11
C TRP A 60 1.81 -24.00 4.71
N LEU A 61 2.56 -24.31 3.66
CA LEU A 61 2.07 -24.17 2.29
C LEU A 61 0.90 -25.12 1.99
N HIS A 62 0.95 -26.34 2.54
CA HIS A 62 -0.18 -27.27 2.45
C HIS A 62 -1.39 -26.76 3.24
N MET A 63 -1.17 -26.30 4.47
CA MET A 63 -2.20 -25.69 5.33
C MET A 63 -2.84 -24.46 4.69
N LEU A 64 -2.06 -23.60 4.01
CA LEU A 64 -2.56 -22.43 3.27
C LEU A 64 -3.54 -22.83 2.17
N LYS A 65 -3.34 -23.97 1.51
CA LYS A 65 -4.20 -24.43 0.40
C LYS A 65 -5.44 -25.19 0.88
N GLY A 66 -5.31 -26.02 1.90
CA GLY A 66 -6.32 -27.02 2.25
C GLY A 66 -6.90 -26.93 3.66
N GLY A 67 -6.39 -26.06 4.50
CA GLY A 67 -6.85 -25.89 5.88
C GLY A 67 -8.17 -25.16 6.02
N GLY A 68 -8.74 -25.13 7.23
CA GLY A 68 -9.84 -24.24 7.59
C GLY A 68 -9.41 -22.76 7.51
N ALA A 69 -10.34 -21.80 7.47
CA ALA A 69 -10.04 -20.38 7.32
C ALA A 69 -8.99 -19.88 8.34
N ARG A 70 -9.13 -20.26 9.60
CA ARG A 70 -8.15 -19.91 10.65
C ARG A 70 -6.77 -20.50 10.41
N GLU A 71 -6.70 -21.70 9.88
CA GLU A 71 -5.42 -22.37 9.57
C GLU A 71 -4.77 -21.75 8.35
N ARG A 72 -5.53 -21.42 7.32
CA ARG A 72 -5.03 -20.71 6.14
C ARG A 72 -4.48 -19.33 6.51
N ALA A 73 -5.21 -18.56 7.33
CA ALA A 73 -4.73 -17.26 7.82
C ALA A 73 -3.44 -17.40 8.64
N LEU A 74 -3.38 -18.35 9.59
CA LEU A 74 -2.19 -18.63 10.38
C LEU A 74 -0.98 -19.01 9.49
N ALA A 75 -1.21 -19.84 8.49
CA ALA A 75 -0.17 -20.21 7.54
C ALA A 75 0.34 -19.01 6.73
N ALA A 76 -0.58 -18.15 6.25
CA ALA A 76 -0.19 -16.92 5.55
C ALA A 76 0.65 -16.00 6.45
N GLU A 77 0.22 -15.78 7.70
CA GLU A 77 0.93 -14.94 8.66
C GLU A 77 2.35 -15.44 8.95
N VAL A 78 2.53 -16.74 9.26
CA VAL A 78 3.85 -17.27 9.57
C VAL A 78 4.77 -17.30 8.36
N LEU A 79 4.25 -17.61 7.16
CA LEU A 79 5.00 -17.58 5.90
C LEU A 79 5.50 -16.17 5.57
N GLY A 80 4.66 -15.15 5.79
CA GLY A 80 5.02 -13.75 5.63
C GLY A 80 6.03 -13.28 6.68
N LEU A 81 5.83 -13.66 7.95
CA LEU A 81 6.71 -13.32 9.06
C LEU A 81 8.14 -13.86 8.87
N LEU A 82 8.25 -15.06 8.32
CA LEU A 82 9.53 -15.69 8.01
C LEU A 82 10.07 -15.28 6.64
N GLU A 83 9.37 -14.43 5.90
CA GLU A 83 9.75 -13.95 4.56
C GLU A 83 10.10 -15.12 3.63
N VAL A 84 9.17 -16.07 3.48
CA VAL A 84 9.37 -17.29 2.70
C VAL A 84 9.09 -17.02 1.22
N ASP A 85 10.12 -16.78 0.40
CA ASP A 85 9.97 -16.42 -1.03
C ASP A 85 9.11 -17.41 -1.82
N ARG A 86 9.26 -18.73 -1.58
CA ARG A 86 8.46 -19.75 -2.27
C ARG A 86 6.97 -19.72 -1.95
N ALA A 87 6.56 -18.93 -0.94
CA ALA A 87 5.16 -18.72 -0.59
C ALA A 87 4.49 -17.63 -1.44
N ALA A 88 5.23 -16.84 -2.20
CA ALA A 88 4.71 -15.69 -2.94
C ALA A 88 3.56 -16.08 -3.88
N ALA A 89 3.71 -17.11 -4.71
CA ALA A 89 2.65 -17.56 -5.62
C ALA A 89 1.42 -18.13 -4.89
N PRO A 90 1.53 -19.03 -3.88
CA PRO A 90 0.37 -19.45 -3.08
C PRO A 90 -0.33 -18.31 -2.34
N LEU A 91 0.41 -17.31 -1.86
CA LEU A 91 -0.17 -16.14 -1.20
C LEU A 91 -0.91 -15.22 -2.17
N LEU A 92 -0.45 -15.11 -3.43
CA LEU A 92 -1.20 -14.41 -4.49
C LEU A 92 -2.56 -15.08 -4.75
N GLU A 93 -2.62 -16.42 -4.74
CA GLU A 93 -3.87 -17.17 -4.85
C GLU A 93 -4.78 -16.89 -3.63
N ALA A 94 -4.21 -16.84 -2.43
CA ALA A 94 -4.93 -16.58 -1.18
C ALA A 94 -5.50 -15.15 -1.06
N LEU A 95 -5.07 -14.19 -1.88
CA LEU A 95 -5.75 -12.89 -1.98
C LEU A 95 -7.18 -13.00 -2.49
N ALA A 96 -7.53 -14.08 -3.19
CA ALA A 96 -8.87 -14.39 -3.69
C ALA A 96 -9.64 -15.35 -2.77
N ASP A 97 -9.17 -15.61 -1.56
CA ASP A 97 -9.85 -16.49 -0.60
C ASP A 97 -11.25 -15.99 -0.26
N GLY A 98 -12.17 -16.93 0.03
CA GLY A 98 -13.53 -16.59 0.47
C GLY A 98 -13.60 -15.95 1.87
N ASP A 99 -12.54 -16.07 2.68
CA ASP A 99 -12.45 -15.51 4.03
C ASP A 99 -11.60 -14.23 4.02
N GLU A 100 -12.16 -13.14 4.54
CA GLU A 100 -11.48 -11.84 4.58
C GLU A 100 -10.22 -11.84 5.45
N GLY A 101 -10.20 -12.63 6.52
CA GLY A 101 -9.02 -12.78 7.38
C GLY A 101 -7.87 -13.43 6.64
N VAL A 102 -8.14 -14.42 5.79
CA VAL A 102 -7.13 -15.06 4.93
C VAL A 102 -6.61 -14.07 3.90
N GLN A 103 -7.49 -13.31 3.23
CA GLN A 103 -7.09 -12.26 2.28
C GLN A 103 -6.17 -11.24 2.94
N MET A 104 -6.51 -10.79 4.15
CA MET A 104 -5.72 -9.81 4.90
C MET A 104 -4.35 -10.37 5.28
N ALA A 105 -4.31 -11.58 5.81
CA ALA A 105 -3.07 -12.26 6.17
C ALA A 105 -2.15 -12.45 4.95
N ALA A 106 -2.72 -12.89 3.81
CA ALA A 106 -1.99 -13.05 2.55
C ALA A 106 -1.43 -11.73 2.03
N ALA A 107 -2.23 -10.64 2.06
CA ALA A 107 -1.77 -9.31 1.63
C ALA A 107 -0.62 -8.81 2.52
N THR A 108 -0.72 -8.97 3.83
CA THR A 108 0.33 -8.59 4.78
C THR A 108 1.60 -9.42 4.57
N ALA A 109 1.45 -10.73 4.32
CA ALA A 109 2.57 -11.62 4.03
C ALA A 109 3.31 -11.23 2.74
N LEU A 110 2.57 -10.98 1.66
CA LEU A 110 3.15 -10.52 0.39
C LEU A 110 3.86 -9.17 0.53
N ALA A 111 3.28 -8.25 1.30
CA ALA A 111 3.90 -6.96 1.60
C ALA A 111 5.21 -7.08 2.39
N SER A 112 5.36 -8.14 3.19
CA SER A 112 6.60 -8.44 3.93
C SER A 112 7.64 -9.14 3.05
N ILE A 113 7.23 -10.14 2.26
CA ILE A 113 8.11 -10.92 1.37
C ILE A 113 8.69 -10.03 0.25
N ARG A 114 7.87 -9.15 -0.33
CA ARG A 114 8.26 -8.22 -1.42
C ARG A 114 8.95 -8.90 -2.60
N ASP A 115 8.47 -10.06 -3.02
CA ASP A 115 8.98 -10.73 -4.23
C ASP A 115 8.55 -9.95 -5.49
N PRO A 116 9.47 -9.37 -6.28
CA PRO A 116 9.12 -8.55 -7.45
C PRO A 116 8.31 -9.31 -8.50
N ARG A 117 8.38 -10.63 -8.53
CA ARG A 117 7.59 -11.49 -9.43
C ARG A 117 6.08 -11.36 -9.19
N CYS A 118 5.66 -10.84 -8.02
CA CYS A 118 4.27 -10.59 -7.70
C CYS A 118 3.71 -9.33 -8.38
N LEU A 119 4.54 -8.37 -8.81
CA LEU A 119 4.10 -7.05 -9.28
C LEU A 119 3.24 -7.13 -10.55
N GLU A 120 3.65 -7.93 -11.54
CA GLU A 120 2.87 -8.09 -12.77
C GLU A 120 1.52 -8.78 -12.51
N PRO A 121 1.43 -9.93 -11.82
CA PRO A 121 0.15 -10.53 -11.43
C PRO A 121 -0.76 -9.59 -10.63
N LEU A 122 -0.19 -8.80 -9.72
CA LEU A 122 -0.97 -7.82 -8.93
C LEU A 122 -1.51 -6.67 -9.80
N ALA A 123 -0.71 -6.17 -10.74
CA ALA A 123 -1.16 -5.14 -11.67
C ALA A 123 -2.30 -5.65 -12.57
N LEU A 124 -2.21 -6.90 -13.05
CA LEU A 124 -3.28 -7.56 -13.80
C LEU A 124 -4.53 -7.78 -12.94
N ALA A 125 -4.38 -8.08 -11.66
CA ALA A 125 -5.51 -8.28 -10.73
C ALA A 125 -6.36 -7.00 -10.54
N LEU A 126 -5.84 -5.82 -10.85
CA LEU A 126 -6.63 -4.57 -10.87
C LEU A 126 -7.80 -4.63 -11.87
N ALA A 127 -7.71 -5.46 -12.91
CA ALA A 127 -8.78 -5.69 -13.88
C ALA A 127 -9.86 -6.65 -13.37
N GLU A 128 -9.61 -7.40 -12.30
CA GLU A 128 -10.52 -8.44 -11.78
C GLU A 128 -11.01 -8.14 -10.34
N PRO A 129 -11.71 -7.02 -10.10
CA PRO A 129 -12.07 -6.58 -8.74
C PRO A 129 -13.04 -7.52 -8.01
N ARG A 130 -13.73 -8.38 -8.75
CA ARG A 130 -14.62 -9.40 -8.18
C ARG A 130 -13.86 -10.60 -7.65
N ARG A 131 -12.66 -10.85 -8.18
CA ARG A 131 -11.81 -11.97 -7.76
C ARG A 131 -10.93 -11.59 -6.59
N ILE A 132 -10.24 -10.45 -6.69
CA ILE A 132 -9.37 -9.94 -5.62
C ILE A 132 -9.82 -8.52 -5.27
N PRO A 133 -10.14 -8.24 -3.99
CA PRO A 133 -10.54 -6.91 -3.58
C PRO A 133 -9.46 -5.88 -3.92
N PRO A 134 -9.80 -4.77 -4.62
CA PRO A 134 -8.82 -3.76 -5.03
C PRO A 134 -8.00 -3.21 -3.87
N ALA A 135 -8.60 -3.08 -2.69
CA ALA A 135 -7.91 -2.63 -1.49
C ALA A 135 -6.74 -3.57 -1.09
N ARG A 136 -6.88 -4.89 -1.28
CA ARG A 136 -5.80 -5.86 -0.99
C ARG A 136 -4.69 -5.75 -2.02
N VAL A 137 -5.05 -5.59 -3.29
CA VAL A 137 -4.07 -5.35 -4.36
C VAL A 137 -3.28 -4.07 -4.09
N ALA A 138 -3.98 -2.97 -3.78
CA ALA A 138 -3.36 -1.69 -3.47
C ALA A 138 -2.42 -1.79 -2.25
N GLN A 139 -2.85 -2.45 -1.17
CA GLN A 139 -2.04 -2.68 0.02
C GLN A 139 -0.71 -3.35 -0.31
N VAL A 140 -0.74 -4.43 -1.11
CA VAL A 140 0.46 -5.17 -1.49
C VAL A 140 1.35 -4.32 -2.40
N ILE A 141 0.78 -3.75 -3.48
CA ILE A 141 1.54 -2.94 -4.45
C ILE A 141 2.23 -1.75 -3.77
N THR A 142 1.53 -1.07 -2.86
CA THR A 142 2.09 0.09 -2.13
C THR A 142 3.31 -0.31 -1.29
N ALA A 143 3.33 -1.52 -0.73
CA ALA A 143 4.48 -2.00 0.03
C ALA A 143 5.76 -2.14 -0.80
N PHE A 144 5.66 -2.30 -2.13
CA PHE A 144 6.81 -2.32 -3.04
C PHE A 144 7.38 -0.92 -3.34
N GLY A 145 6.62 0.15 -3.01
CA GLY A 145 7.06 1.52 -3.25
C GLY A 145 7.42 1.76 -4.71
N ARG A 146 8.55 2.40 -4.94
CA ARG A 146 9.04 2.79 -6.28
C ARG A 146 9.10 1.63 -7.30
N GLN A 147 9.34 0.41 -6.85
CA GLN A 147 9.44 -0.75 -7.75
C GLN A 147 8.12 -1.06 -8.47
N SER A 148 6.98 -0.68 -7.89
CA SER A 148 5.66 -0.90 -8.48
C SER A 148 5.30 0.08 -9.60
N ILE A 149 5.96 1.25 -9.67
CA ILE A 149 5.62 2.32 -10.61
C ILE A 149 5.58 1.85 -12.07
N PRO A 150 6.58 1.15 -12.63
CA PRO A 150 6.55 0.70 -14.02
C PRO A 150 5.35 -0.20 -14.33
N HIS A 151 4.97 -1.10 -13.41
CA HIS A 151 3.83 -2.01 -13.57
C HIS A 151 2.50 -1.27 -13.51
N LEU A 152 2.36 -0.29 -12.60
CA LEU A 152 1.18 0.57 -12.53
C LEU A 152 1.03 1.44 -13.77
N VAL A 153 2.13 2.01 -14.28
CA VAL A 153 2.13 2.78 -15.53
C VAL A 153 1.74 1.92 -16.73
N SER A 154 2.21 0.68 -16.78
CA SER A 154 1.78 -0.27 -17.81
C SER A 154 0.28 -0.56 -17.72
N ALA A 155 -0.24 -0.85 -16.53
CA ALA A 155 -1.66 -1.09 -16.29
C ALA A 155 -2.53 0.13 -16.65
N LEU A 156 -2.08 1.33 -16.30
CA LEU A 156 -2.73 2.60 -16.63
C LEU A 156 -2.85 2.82 -18.16
N ARG A 157 -1.83 2.46 -18.92
CA ARG A 157 -1.79 2.68 -20.37
C ARG A 157 -2.51 1.62 -21.18
N ALA A 158 -2.44 0.37 -20.74
CA ALA A 158 -2.95 -0.79 -21.48
C ALA A 158 -4.33 -1.25 -20.99
N GLY A 159 -4.73 -0.90 -19.78
CA GLY A 159 -5.97 -1.34 -19.15
C GLY A 159 -7.20 -0.53 -19.56
N PRO A 160 -8.40 -1.04 -19.28
CA PRO A 160 -9.63 -0.27 -19.36
C PRO A 160 -9.61 0.90 -18.37
N GLU A 161 -10.51 1.88 -18.57
CA GLU A 161 -10.57 3.10 -17.76
C GLU A 161 -10.63 2.82 -16.25
N GLU A 162 -11.37 1.79 -15.84
CA GLU A 162 -11.46 1.40 -14.42
C GLU A 162 -10.11 0.98 -13.82
N VAL A 163 -9.27 0.31 -14.61
CA VAL A 163 -7.92 -0.07 -14.20
C VAL A 163 -7.02 1.15 -14.13
N ALA A 164 -7.14 2.04 -15.11
CA ALA A 164 -6.40 3.31 -15.14
C ALA A 164 -6.71 4.16 -13.91
N LEU A 165 -7.98 4.28 -13.52
CA LEU A 165 -8.42 5.01 -12.33
C LEU A 165 -7.79 4.44 -11.05
N ARG A 166 -7.80 3.11 -10.90
CA ARG A 166 -7.18 2.44 -9.73
C ARG A 166 -5.66 2.61 -9.72
N ALA A 167 -5.02 2.49 -10.88
CA ALA A 167 -3.57 2.68 -11.00
C ALA A 167 -3.16 4.10 -10.61
N VAL A 168 -3.91 5.12 -11.06
CA VAL A 168 -3.69 6.53 -10.70
C VAL A 168 -3.83 6.75 -9.19
N GLU A 169 -4.85 6.18 -8.55
CA GLU A 169 -5.05 6.26 -7.10
C GLU A 169 -3.86 5.64 -6.33
N ILE A 170 -3.41 4.46 -6.73
CA ILE A 170 -2.27 3.81 -6.09
C ILE A 170 -0.98 4.62 -6.31
N LEU A 171 -0.76 5.16 -7.52
CA LEU A 171 0.39 6.01 -7.81
C LEU A 171 0.41 7.26 -6.92
N GLY A 172 -0.73 7.91 -6.69
CA GLY A 172 -0.84 9.04 -5.76
C GLY A 172 -0.44 8.67 -4.33
N ASN A 173 -0.96 7.54 -3.85
CA ASN A 173 -0.68 7.05 -2.49
C ASN A 173 0.78 6.61 -2.26
N LEU A 174 1.57 6.37 -3.32
CA LEU A 174 2.99 6.08 -3.17
C LEU A 174 3.80 7.28 -2.66
N GLY A 175 3.38 8.51 -2.95
CA GLY A 175 4.09 9.72 -2.51
C GLY A 175 5.50 9.88 -3.10
N GLU A 176 5.78 9.25 -4.24
CA GLU A 176 7.09 9.24 -4.88
C GLU A 176 7.18 10.33 -5.96
N ALA A 177 8.23 11.14 -5.97
CA ALA A 177 8.40 12.21 -6.96
C ALA A 177 8.36 11.68 -8.42
N GLY A 178 8.81 10.46 -8.63
CA GLY A 178 8.80 9.82 -9.95
C GLY A 178 7.41 9.59 -10.56
N VAL A 179 6.32 9.71 -9.78
CA VAL A 179 4.95 9.57 -10.30
C VAL A 179 4.39 10.89 -10.86
N LEU A 180 4.93 12.05 -10.47
CA LEU A 180 4.38 13.36 -10.84
C LEU A 180 4.23 13.55 -12.36
N PRO A 181 5.25 13.24 -13.21
CA PRO A 181 5.10 13.38 -14.66
C PRO A 181 3.99 12.49 -15.24
N VAL A 182 3.83 11.27 -14.69
CA VAL A 182 2.79 10.34 -15.14
C VAL A 182 1.40 10.85 -14.76
N LEU A 183 1.22 11.31 -13.52
CA LEU A 183 -0.03 11.90 -13.06
C LEU A 183 -0.34 13.21 -13.81
N GLY A 184 0.69 14.03 -14.10
CA GLY A 184 0.56 15.22 -14.95
C GLY A 184 0.02 14.89 -16.34
N GLN A 185 0.56 13.86 -17.00
CA GLN A 185 0.03 13.39 -18.30
C GLN A 185 -1.44 12.94 -18.20
N CYS A 186 -1.86 12.36 -17.09
CA CYS A 186 -3.26 11.97 -16.89
C CYS A 186 -4.22 13.17 -16.81
N LEU A 187 -3.74 14.38 -16.47
CA LEU A 187 -4.55 15.60 -16.53
C LEU A 187 -4.94 16.02 -17.95
N GLU A 188 -4.26 15.48 -18.96
CA GLU A 188 -4.54 15.72 -20.38
C GLU A 188 -5.45 14.64 -21.00
N SER A 189 -5.90 13.67 -20.21
CA SER A 189 -6.75 12.57 -20.67
C SER A 189 -8.08 13.07 -21.26
N PRO A 190 -8.59 12.42 -22.32
CA PRO A 190 -9.94 12.69 -22.82
C PRO A 190 -11.03 12.40 -21.77
N SER A 191 -10.78 11.46 -20.85
CA SER A 191 -11.71 11.14 -19.76
C SER A 191 -11.63 12.16 -18.63
N ALA A 192 -12.72 12.86 -18.37
CA ALA A 192 -12.85 13.75 -17.23
C ALA A 192 -12.71 13.00 -15.87
N ALA A 193 -13.13 11.75 -15.82
CA ALA A 193 -12.96 10.90 -14.63
C ALA A 193 -11.48 10.67 -14.32
N LEU A 194 -10.67 10.37 -15.35
CA LEU A 194 -9.24 10.15 -15.19
C LEU A 194 -8.50 11.45 -14.84
N ARG A 195 -8.88 12.60 -15.48
CA ARG A 195 -8.32 13.91 -15.12
C ARG A 195 -8.61 14.27 -13.66
N ALA A 196 -9.85 14.05 -13.19
CA ALA A 196 -10.22 14.31 -11.81
C ALA A 196 -9.51 13.37 -10.82
N ALA A 197 -9.33 12.09 -11.19
CA ALA A 197 -8.55 11.14 -10.40
C ALA A 197 -7.09 11.55 -10.31
N ALA A 198 -6.48 11.99 -11.42
CA ALA A 198 -5.11 12.48 -11.47
C ALA A 198 -4.91 13.72 -10.58
N ALA A 199 -5.85 14.67 -10.63
CA ALA A 199 -5.80 15.85 -9.76
C ALA A 199 -5.86 15.47 -8.27
N ARG A 200 -6.71 14.52 -7.88
CA ARG A 200 -6.75 13.99 -6.49
C ARG A 200 -5.44 13.30 -6.13
N ALA A 201 -4.96 12.42 -7.00
CA ALA A 201 -3.73 11.66 -6.79
C ALA A 201 -2.51 12.56 -6.63
N LEU A 202 -2.40 13.65 -7.41
CA LEU A 202 -1.36 14.67 -7.24
C LEU A 202 -1.40 15.29 -5.83
N GLY A 203 -2.60 15.60 -5.33
CA GLY A 203 -2.75 16.09 -3.95
C GLY A 203 -2.40 15.04 -2.90
N ASP A 204 -2.69 13.76 -3.16
CA ASP A 204 -2.43 12.64 -2.25
C ASP A 204 -0.94 12.31 -2.15
N THR A 205 -0.12 12.67 -3.17
CA THR A 205 1.34 12.54 -3.08
C THR A 205 1.94 13.32 -1.92
N GLY A 206 1.31 14.42 -1.48
CA GLY A 206 1.84 15.33 -0.48
C GLY A 206 3.08 16.11 -0.93
N LEU A 207 3.49 15.98 -2.19
CA LEU A 207 4.69 16.62 -2.74
C LEU A 207 4.38 18.04 -3.21
N GLU A 208 5.26 18.98 -2.86
CA GLU A 208 5.07 20.39 -3.18
C GLU A 208 5.04 20.66 -4.68
N GLU A 209 5.85 19.94 -5.44
CA GLU A 209 5.98 20.07 -6.90
C GLU A 209 4.67 19.67 -7.63
N ALA A 210 3.79 18.91 -6.98
CA ALA A 210 2.48 18.58 -7.52
C ALA A 210 1.60 19.82 -7.77
N ALA A 211 1.84 20.94 -7.05
CA ALA A 211 1.09 22.18 -7.21
C ALA A 211 1.24 22.78 -8.62
N GLU A 212 2.40 22.63 -9.27
CA GLU A 212 2.63 23.12 -10.63
C GLU A 212 1.71 22.41 -11.63
N TYR A 213 1.57 21.10 -11.53
CA TYR A 213 0.66 20.29 -12.37
C TYR A 213 -0.81 20.64 -12.11
N LEU A 214 -1.19 20.85 -10.86
CA LEU A 214 -2.58 21.16 -10.48
C LEU A 214 -3.04 22.51 -10.99
N SER A 215 -2.14 23.45 -11.22
CA SER A 215 -2.48 24.80 -11.71
C SER A 215 -3.19 24.77 -13.06
N SER A 216 -2.82 23.86 -13.96
CA SER A 216 -3.49 23.66 -15.26
C SER A 216 -4.92 23.13 -15.09
N ALA A 217 -5.14 22.23 -14.13
CA ALA A 217 -6.43 21.60 -13.89
C ALA A 217 -7.49 22.56 -13.29
N LEU A 218 -7.09 23.72 -12.76
CA LEU A 218 -8.03 24.76 -12.31
C LEU A 218 -8.83 25.39 -13.45
N GLY A 219 -8.33 25.28 -14.69
CA GLY A 219 -9.01 25.78 -15.88
C GLY A 219 -9.76 24.69 -16.68
N ASP A 220 -9.90 23.49 -16.14
CA ASP A 220 -10.54 22.37 -16.84
C ASP A 220 -12.00 22.69 -17.19
N PRO A 221 -12.51 22.29 -18.37
CA PRO A 221 -13.90 22.47 -18.73
C PRO A 221 -14.89 21.79 -17.78
N GLU A 222 -14.47 20.65 -17.18
CA GLU A 222 -15.32 19.87 -16.29
C GLU A 222 -15.22 20.35 -14.83
N PRO A 223 -16.34 20.79 -14.19
CA PRO A 223 -16.33 21.28 -12.82
C PRO A 223 -15.74 20.28 -11.81
N LYS A 224 -15.96 18.99 -11.99
CA LYS A 224 -15.43 17.94 -11.11
C LYS A 224 -13.90 17.88 -11.11
N VAL A 225 -13.28 18.18 -12.25
CA VAL A 225 -11.81 18.24 -12.34
C VAL A 225 -11.28 19.48 -11.63
N ARG A 226 -11.91 20.64 -11.85
CA ARG A 226 -11.56 21.87 -11.15
C ARG A 226 -11.71 21.74 -9.64
N ALA A 227 -12.82 21.15 -9.17
CA ALA A 227 -13.05 20.90 -7.75
C ALA A 227 -12.00 19.96 -7.14
N ALA A 228 -11.61 18.90 -7.86
CA ALA A 228 -10.55 18.00 -7.45
C ALA A 228 -9.20 18.72 -7.33
N ALA A 229 -8.84 19.57 -8.30
CA ALA A 229 -7.61 20.37 -8.27
C ALA A 229 -7.59 21.36 -7.10
N VAL A 230 -8.72 22.05 -6.85
CA VAL A 230 -8.87 22.96 -5.70
C VAL A 230 -8.65 22.26 -4.38
N LEU A 231 -9.29 21.09 -4.17
CA LEU A 231 -9.10 20.31 -2.93
C LEU A 231 -7.69 19.76 -2.79
N ALA A 232 -7.08 19.34 -3.90
CA ALA A 232 -5.69 18.86 -3.91
C ALA A 232 -4.71 19.97 -3.49
N LEU A 233 -4.85 21.19 -4.04
CA LEU A 233 -4.06 22.35 -3.66
C LEU A 233 -4.26 22.72 -2.18
N GLY A 234 -5.50 22.61 -1.69
CA GLY A 234 -5.80 22.82 -0.26
C GLY A 234 -5.10 21.82 0.65
N ARG A 235 -5.02 20.55 0.24
CA ARG A 235 -4.30 19.49 0.98
C ARG A 235 -2.80 19.67 0.99
N LEU A 236 -2.21 20.15 -0.12
CA LEU A 236 -0.79 20.48 -0.16
C LEU A 236 -0.44 21.65 0.75
N GLY A 237 -1.42 22.48 1.13
CA GLY A 237 -1.29 23.48 2.18
C GLY A 237 -0.39 24.66 1.85
N ARG A 238 -0.02 24.86 0.58
CA ARG A 238 0.90 25.91 0.16
C ARG A 238 0.23 27.28 0.16
N GLY A 239 0.83 28.23 0.85
CA GLY A 239 0.35 29.63 0.84
C GLY A 239 0.32 30.25 -0.56
N GLU A 240 1.20 29.81 -1.45
CA GLU A 240 1.29 30.21 -2.86
C GLU A 240 0.05 29.84 -3.68
N ALA A 241 -0.67 28.76 -3.29
CA ALA A 241 -1.92 28.38 -3.93
C ALA A 241 -3.10 29.28 -3.53
N ARG A 242 -2.96 30.09 -2.47
CA ARG A 242 -4.06 30.91 -1.93
C ARG A 242 -4.73 31.83 -2.96
N PRO A 243 -4.02 32.59 -3.82
CA PRO A 243 -4.66 33.42 -4.83
C PRO A 243 -5.52 32.61 -5.82
N ALA A 244 -5.05 31.41 -6.21
CA ALA A 244 -5.80 30.52 -7.09
C ALA A 244 -7.06 29.97 -6.40
N LEU A 245 -6.98 29.62 -5.11
CA LEU A 245 -8.11 29.17 -4.30
C LEU A 245 -9.12 30.30 -4.07
N GLU A 246 -8.69 31.55 -3.86
CA GLU A 246 -9.56 32.71 -3.74
C GLU A 246 -10.31 32.98 -5.04
N LYS A 247 -9.65 32.87 -6.19
CA LYS A 247 -10.29 32.94 -7.52
C LYS A 247 -11.33 31.83 -7.71
N ALA A 248 -11.07 30.63 -7.25
CA ALA A 248 -12.00 29.50 -7.36
C ALA A 248 -13.30 29.69 -6.55
N ARG A 249 -13.37 30.62 -5.61
CA ARG A 249 -14.63 31.02 -4.93
C ARG A 249 -15.61 31.71 -5.87
N GLU A 250 -15.15 32.20 -7.01
CA GLU A 250 -15.97 32.86 -8.03
C GLU A 250 -16.30 31.92 -9.21
N ASP A 251 -15.97 30.64 -9.09
CA ASP A 251 -16.24 29.65 -10.14
C ASP A 251 -17.76 29.58 -10.46
N PRO A 252 -18.15 29.43 -11.74
CA PRO A 252 -19.55 29.27 -12.11
C PRO A 252 -20.21 28.05 -11.46
N ALA A 253 -19.47 26.97 -11.24
CA ALA A 253 -19.97 25.75 -10.60
C ALA A 253 -19.94 25.87 -9.07
N TRP A 254 -21.08 25.62 -8.42
CA TRP A 254 -21.22 25.74 -6.98
C TRP A 254 -20.31 24.76 -6.21
N GLU A 255 -20.12 23.56 -6.74
CA GLU A 255 -19.25 22.52 -6.15
C GLU A 255 -17.79 22.98 -6.06
N VAL A 256 -17.30 23.71 -7.07
CA VAL A 256 -15.94 24.28 -7.05
C VAL A 256 -15.82 25.35 -5.99
N ARG A 257 -16.84 26.24 -5.87
CA ARG A 257 -16.85 27.28 -4.83
C ARG A 257 -16.82 26.70 -3.42
N VAL A 258 -17.61 25.65 -3.16
CA VAL A 258 -17.63 24.96 -1.85
C VAL A 258 -16.25 24.31 -1.57
N CYS A 259 -15.65 23.66 -2.57
CA CYS A 259 -14.31 23.09 -2.43
C CYS A 259 -13.25 24.18 -2.15
N ALA A 260 -13.38 25.36 -2.79
CA ALA A 260 -12.46 26.48 -2.57
C ALA A 260 -12.53 27.01 -1.13
N GLU A 261 -13.74 27.15 -0.57
CA GLU A 261 -13.90 27.55 0.82
C GLU A 261 -13.30 26.53 1.81
N ALA A 262 -13.50 25.23 1.54
CA ALA A 262 -12.91 24.17 2.35
C ALA A 262 -11.37 24.19 2.28
N ALA A 263 -10.81 24.32 1.06
CA ALA A 263 -9.37 24.40 0.84
C ALA A 263 -8.74 25.62 1.52
N LEU A 264 -9.36 26.80 1.42
CA LEU A 264 -8.88 28.02 2.07
C LEU A 264 -8.87 27.92 3.59
N LYS A 265 -9.88 27.26 4.18
CA LYS A 265 -9.90 26.97 5.62
C LYS A 265 -8.73 26.07 6.01
N ALA A 266 -8.46 25.02 5.24
CA ALA A 266 -7.34 24.12 5.50
C ALA A 266 -6.00 24.85 5.45
N VAL A 267 -5.75 25.67 4.42
CA VAL A 267 -4.53 26.49 4.29
C VAL A 267 -4.40 27.52 5.41
N GLY A 268 -5.51 28.11 5.88
CA GLY A 268 -5.50 29.11 6.97
C GLY A 268 -5.25 28.55 8.37
N HIS A 269 -5.40 27.23 8.58
CA HIS A 269 -5.17 26.56 9.87
C HIS A 269 -3.75 25.93 9.97
N LEU A 270 -3.00 25.86 8.89
CA LEU A 270 -1.61 25.38 8.94
C LEU A 270 -0.75 26.48 9.58
N PRO A 271 0.07 26.16 10.60
CA PRO A 271 1.03 27.12 11.13
C PRO A 271 1.93 27.56 9.97
N HIS A 272 2.08 28.86 9.79
CA HIS A 272 2.97 29.45 8.77
C HIS A 272 4.31 28.76 8.87
N GLY A 273 4.57 27.83 7.94
CA GLY A 273 5.83 27.08 7.88
C GLY A 273 6.98 28.08 7.71
N ASN A 274 7.95 27.97 8.60
CA ASN A 274 9.27 28.57 8.64
C ASN A 274 9.65 29.41 7.40
N GLN A 275 9.37 30.70 7.48
CA GLN A 275 10.10 31.68 6.68
C GLN A 275 11.53 31.71 7.20
N HIS A 276 12.47 31.24 6.37
CA HIS A 276 13.91 31.47 6.42
C HIS A 276 14.60 31.52 7.81
N LEU A 277 15.19 30.40 8.20
CA LEU A 277 16.41 30.47 9.01
C LEU A 277 17.55 30.93 8.09
N PRO A 278 18.17 32.10 8.35
CA PRO A 278 19.39 32.50 7.63
C PRO A 278 20.50 31.50 7.97
N ALA A 279 21.19 31.04 6.95
CA ALA A 279 22.43 30.30 7.08
C ALA A 279 23.41 31.05 7.98
N ARG A 280 23.92 30.38 9.04
CA ARG A 280 25.13 30.73 9.75
C ARG A 280 26.17 29.64 9.50
#